data_731e7c2358616e8bca1c09d0fb232dd5
#
_entry.id   731e7c2358616e8bca1c09d0fb232dd5
#
_cell.length_a   1.000
_cell.length_b   1.000
_cell.length_c   1.000
_cell.angle_alpha   90.00
_cell.angle_beta   90.00
_cell.angle_gamma   90.00
#
_symmetry.space_group_name_H-M   'P 1'
#
loop_
_entity.id
_entity.type
_entity.pdbx_description
1 polymer ?
#
loop_
_entity_poly.entity_id
_entity_poly.type
_entity_poly.pdbx_seq_one_letter_code
_entity_poly.pdbx_strand_id
1 'polypeptide(L)'
;MISPEAGLPGKTSNRLSALTLIYAAYIVISASFMQQVWQFLMRVLGKHALYLLCGNLYLFLAVIVLLRIFKSRLHFLRVIGSIIILVLSFLFAWRQPFFVEKMHVAEYGFSGWLAMRDLRRRHTIGMTKAMLFSVLFILLVGSIDEGFQKLLPYRVGEIRDVITNVISGLSGIVLFFLTDEKHKIGNNKFYIYLFG
;
A
#
# COMPACT_ATOMS: atom_id res chain seq x y z
N MET A 1 -42.13 23.70 -26.03
CA MET A 1 -40.74 23.82 -25.61
C MET A 1 -40.58 22.99 -24.34
N ILE A 2 -40.00 21.80 -24.48
CA ILE A 2 -39.78 20.87 -23.37
C ILE A 2 -38.33 21.10 -22.95
N SER A 3 -38.13 21.56 -21.72
CA SER A 3 -36.76 21.72 -21.13
C SER A 3 -36.14 20.33 -20.93
N PRO A 4 -34.86 20.15 -21.27
CA PRO A 4 -34.17 18.88 -21.03
C PRO A 4 -33.96 18.74 -19.52
N GLU A 5 -34.46 17.62 -18.98
CA GLU A 5 -34.19 17.21 -17.60
C GLU A 5 -32.68 17.20 -17.34
N ALA A 6 -32.26 18.02 -16.41
CA ALA A 6 -30.91 18.00 -15.89
C ALA A 6 -30.70 16.64 -15.17
N GLY A 7 -30.00 15.74 -15.84
CA GLY A 7 -29.62 14.45 -15.28
C GLY A 7 -28.99 14.63 -13.89
N LEU A 8 -29.61 14.03 -12.89
CA LEU A 8 -29.12 13.99 -11.52
C LEU A 8 -27.67 13.51 -11.50
N PRO A 9 -26.73 14.22 -10.88
CA PRO A 9 -25.35 13.76 -10.78
C PRO A 9 -25.34 12.41 -10.05
N GLY A 10 -24.94 11.36 -10.75
CA GLY A 10 -24.85 10.01 -10.21
C GLY A 10 -24.14 10.02 -8.87
N LYS A 11 -24.78 9.50 -7.85
CA LYS A 11 -24.29 9.39 -6.46
C LYS A 11 -22.94 8.70 -6.46
N THR A 12 -21.85 9.45 -6.46
CA THR A 12 -20.48 8.91 -6.41
C THR A 12 -20.27 8.29 -5.03
N SER A 13 -20.40 6.98 -4.96
CA SER A 13 -20.22 6.21 -3.73
C SER A 13 -18.76 6.30 -3.25
N ASN A 14 -18.54 6.68 -1.98
CA ASN A 14 -17.25 6.69 -1.30
C ASN A 14 -16.75 5.26 -0.96
N ARG A 15 -16.92 4.30 -1.86
CA ARG A 15 -16.56 2.90 -1.65
C ARG A 15 -15.18 2.62 -2.20
N LEU A 16 -14.46 1.71 -1.56
CA LEU A 16 -13.25 1.11 -2.11
C LEU A 16 -13.59 0.40 -3.43
N SER A 17 -12.64 0.37 -4.36
CA SER A 17 -12.85 -0.34 -5.62
C SER A 17 -12.84 -1.85 -5.41
N ALA A 18 -13.48 -2.58 -6.33
CA ALA A 18 -13.41 -4.04 -6.32
C ALA A 18 -11.97 -4.55 -6.32
N LEU A 19 -11.06 -3.88 -7.03
CA LEU A 19 -9.64 -4.24 -7.04
C LEU A 19 -9.03 -4.20 -5.65
N THR A 20 -9.28 -3.13 -4.87
CA THR A 20 -8.74 -3.00 -3.50
C THR A 20 -9.31 -4.07 -2.57
N LEU A 21 -10.60 -4.37 -2.70
CA LEU A 21 -11.25 -5.42 -1.89
C LEU A 21 -10.77 -6.82 -2.27
N ILE A 22 -10.65 -7.12 -3.57
CA ILE A 22 -10.11 -8.40 -4.06
C ILE A 22 -8.66 -8.57 -3.60
N TYR A 23 -7.87 -7.50 -3.66
CA TYR A 23 -6.47 -7.55 -3.20
C TYR A 23 -6.37 -7.79 -1.68
N ALA A 24 -7.22 -7.15 -0.88
CA ALA A 24 -7.30 -7.43 0.56
C ALA A 24 -7.72 -8.88 0.85
N ALA A 25 -8.71 -9.39 0.13
CA ALA A 25 -9.11 -10.80 0.24
C ALA A 25 -7.97 -11.75 -0.17
N TYR A 26 -7.23 -11.42 -1.22
CA TYR A 26 -6.03 -12.16 -1.63
C TYR A 26 -5.00 -12.23 -0.49
N ILE A 27 -4.68 -11.12 0.19
CA ILE A 27 -3.72 -11.11 1.31
C ILE A 27 -4.17 -12.12 2.37
N VAL A 28 -5.42 -12.02 2.84
CA VAL A 28 -5.96 -12.90 3.90
C VAL A 28 -5.98 -14.37 3.48
N ILE A 29 -6.43 -14.67 2.26
CA ILE A 29 -6.51 -16.05 1.77
C ILE A 29 -5.10 -16.63 1.54
N SER A 30 -4.18 -15.86 0.97
CA SER A 30 -2.82 -16.32 0.69
C SER A 30 -2.04 -16.66 1.95
N ALA A 31 -2.35 -16.04 3.09
CA ALA A 31 -1.73 -16.35 4.37
C ALA A 31 -1.86 -17.83 4.75
N SER A 32 -2.93 -18.51 4.33
CA SER A 32 -3.17 -19.92 4.65
C SER A 32 -2.18 -20.90 3.99
N PHE A 33 -1.66 -20.60 2.82
CA PHE A 33 -0.79 -21.50 2.06
C PHE A 33 0.60 -20.92 1.70
N MET A 34 0.77 -19.61 1.82
CA MET A 34 1.99 -18.94 1.37
C MET A 34 3.24 -19.42 2.10
N GLN A 35 3.14 -19.77 3.38
CA GLN A 35 4.27 -20.35 4.12
C GLN A 35 4.71 -21.69 3.53
N GLN A 36 3.77 -22.54 3.13
CA GLN A 36 4.06 -23.82 2.50
C GLN A 36 4.71 -23.63 1.12
N VAL A 37 4.19 -22.68 0.34
CA VAL A 37 4.77 -22.29 -0.95
C VAL A 37 6.22 -21.81 -0.77
N TRP A 38 6.48 -20.94 0.21
CA TRP A 38 7.84 -20.47 0.47
C TRP A 38 8.79 -21.58 0.93
N GLN A 39 8.33 -22.48 1.80
CA GLN A 39 9.13 -23.64 2.20
C GLN A 39 9.44 -24.56 1.03
N PHE A 40 8.48 -24.78 0.13
CA PHE A 40 8.68 -25.53 -1.09
C PHE A 40 9.71 -24.87 -2.00
N LEU A 41 9.54 -23.55 -2.26
CA LEU A 41 10.47 -22.80 -3.09
C LEU A 41 11.89 -22.76 -2.49
N MET A 42 12.01 -22.64 -1.16
CA MET A 42 13.32 -22.72 -0.49
C MET A 42 14.00 -24.06 -0.69
N ARG A 43 13.23 -25.16 -0.71
CA ARG A 43 13.78 -26.50 -0.97
C ARG A 43 14.23 -26.68 -2.42
N VAL A 44 13.47 -26.13 -3.38
CA VAL A 44 13.73 -26.31 -4.82
C VAL A 44 14.80 -25.35 -5.32
N LEU A 45 14.69 -24.07 -4.98
CA LEU A 45 15.55 -23.01 -5.54
C LEU A 45 16.73 -22.68 -4.62
N GLY A 46 16.64 -23.01 -3.35
CA GLY A 46 17.60 -22.62 -2.35
C GLY A 46 17.41 -21.19 -1.83
N LYS A 47 17.96 -20.94 -0.65
CA LYS A 47 17.81 -19.68 0.08
C LYS A 47 18.32 -18.47 -0.71
N HIS A 48 19.49 -18.60 -1.34
CA HIS A 48 20.12 -17.51 -2.10
C HIS A 48 19.30 -17.08 -3.32
N ALA A 49 18.76 -18.04 -4.08
CA ALA A 49 17.92 -17.72 -5.24
C ALA A 49 16.64 -17.00 -4.83
N LEU A 50 16.02 -17.36 -3.71
CA LEU A 50 14.84 -16.66 -3.19
C LEU A 50 15.15 -15.24 -2.74
N TYR A 51 16.26 -15.01 -2.06
CA TYR A 51 16.67 -13.64 -1.70
C TYR A 51 16.94 -12.78 -2.94
N LEU A 52 17.56 -13.34 -3.98
CA LEU A 52 17.75 -12.65 -5.26
C LEU A 52 16.42 -12.36 -5.94
N LEU A 53 15.49 -13.31 -5.95
CA LEU A 53 14.15 -13.12 -6.52
C LEU A 53 13.42 -11.97 -5.83
N CYS A 54 13.42 -11.95 -4.49
CA CYS A 54 12.81 -10.87 -3.72
C CYS A 54 13.48 -9.52 -3.94
N GLY A 55 14.81 -9.48 -3.91
CA GLY A 55 15.55 -8.26 -4.18
C GLY A 55 15.21 -7.70 -5.57
N ASN A 56 15.15 -8.56 -6.58
CA ASN A 56 14.75 -8.16 -7.94
C ASN A 56 13.29 -7.68 -8.00
N LEU A 57 12.37 -8.31 -7.27
CA LEU A 57 10.98 -7.85 -7.21
C LEU A 57 10.88 -6.44 -6.58
N TYR A 58 11.56 -6.21 -5.46
CA TYR A 58 11.62 -4.88 -4.85
C TYR A 58 12.26 -3.84 -5.78
N LEU A 59 13.36 -4.20 -6.45
CA LEU A 59 14.01 -3.34 -7.42
C LEU A 59 13.06 -3.01 -8.59
N PHE A 60 12.36 -4.00 -9.12
CA PHE A 60 11.38 -3.80 -10.20
C PHE A 60 10.24 -2.86 -9.78
N LEU A 61 9.68 -3.04 -8.59
CA LEU A 61 8.66 -2.13 -8.05
C LEU A 61 9.20 -0.72 -7.86
N ALA A 62 10.42 -0.59 -7.31
CA ALA A 62 11.09 0.71 -7.16
C ALA A 62 11.30 1.40 -8.51
N VAL A 63 11.74 0.66 -9.54
CA VAL A 63 11.93 1.19 -10.90
C VAL A 63 10.60 1.68 -11.47
N ILE A 64 9.50 0.93 -11.34
CA ILE A 64 8.17 1.36 -11.80
C ILE A 64 7.77 2.69 -11.13
N VAL A 65 7.95 2.79 -9.81
CA VAL A 65 7.64 4.01 -9.06
C VAL A 65 8.52 5.17 -9.53
N LEU A 66 9.82 4.95 -9.68
CA LEU A 66 10.76 5.97 -10.15
C LEU A 66 10.44 6.44 -11.57
N LEU A 67 10.17 5.52 -12.51
CA LEU A 67 9.76 5.87 -13.88
C LEU A 67 8.48 6.72 -13.88
N ARG A 68 7.53 6.39 -13.00
CA ARG A 68 6.32 7.19 -12.84
C ARG A 68 6.62 8.58 -12.29
N ILE A 69 7.51 8.69 -11.30
CA ILE A 69 7.95 9.95 -10.71
C ILE A 69 8.66 10.83 -11.75
N PHE A 70 9.59 10.25 -12.54
CA PHE A 70 10.30 11.00 -13.60
C PHE A 70 9.40 11.45 -14.73
N LYS A 71 8.39 10.65 -15.08
CA LYS A 71 7.38 11.05 -16.08
C LYS A 71 6.45 12.14 -15.55
N SER A 72 6.23 12.20 -14.25
CA SER A 72 5.45 13.22 -13.59
C SER A 72 6.34 14.44 -13.32
N ARG A 73 5.86 15.67 -13.62
CA ARG A 73 6.59 16.90 -13.28
C ARG A 73 6.47 17.21 -11.78
N LEU A 74 6.86 16.28 -10.91
CA LEU A 74 6.82 16.44 -9.48
C LEU A 74 7.92 17.39 -9.00
N HIS A 75 7.63 18.11 -7.93
CA HIS A 75 8.62 18.94 -7.25
C HIS A 75 9.76 18.07 -6.69
N PHE A 76 11.00 18.56 -6.76
CA PHE A 76 12.22 17.85 -6.35
C PHE A 76 12.13 17.21 -4.94
N LEU A 77 11.58 17.94 -3.96
CA LEU A 77 11.39 17.42 -2.60
C LEU A 77 10.48 16.18 -2.54
N ARG A 78 9.47 16.10 -3.40
CA ARG A 78 8.57 14.93 -3.47
C ARG A 78 9.28 13.71 -4.06
N VAL A 79 10.16 13.95 -5.02
CA VAL A 79 11.01 12.89 -5.60
C VAL A 79 11.92 12.32 -4.52
N ILE A 80 12.64 13.19 -3.80
CA ILE A 80 13.51 12.78 -2.68
C ILE A 80 12.71 12.03 -1.62
N GLY A 81 11.58 12.57 -1.18
CA GLY A 81 10.72 11.94 -0.19
C GLY A 81 10.25 10.54 -0.63
N SER A 82 9.90 10.38 -1.91
CA SER A 82 9.50 9.08 -2.46
C SER A 82 10.66 8.07 -2.45
N ILE A 83 11.87 8.50 -2.79
CA ILE A 83 13.07 7.67 -2.74
C ILE A 83 13.36 7.26 -1.30
N ILE A 84 13.30 8.20 -0.35
CA ILE A 84 13.51 7.91 1.08
C ILE A 84 12.51 6.86 1.57
N ILE A 85 11.22 7.01 1.28
CA ILE A 85 10.19 6.03 1.69
C ILE A 85 10.45 4.66 1.08
N LEU A 86 10.84 4.57 -0.19
CA LEU A 86 11.18 3.29 -0.83
C LEU A 86 12.38 2.62 -0.17
N VAL A 87 13.44 3.39 0.12
CA VAL A 87 14.63 2.88 0.81
C VAL A 87 14.29 2.42 2.22
N LEU A 88 13.55 3.22 2.99
CA LEU A 88 13.13 2.85 4.34
C LEU A 88 12.24 1.59 4.34
N SER A 89 11.32 1.47 3.40
CA SER A 89 10.47 0.28 3.24
C SER A 89 11.30 -0.96 2.90
N PHE A 90 12.28 -0.83 2.03
CA PHE A 90 13.20 -1.92 1.71
C PHE A 90 14.04 -2.33 2.92
N LEU A 91 14.64 -1.38 3.64
CA LEU A 91 15.43 -1.66 4.84
C LEU A 91 14.55 -2.30 5.94
N PHE A 92 13.31 -1.83 6.10
CA PHE A 92 12.36 -2.41 7.03
C PHE A 92 12.00 -3.86 6.65
N ALA A 93 11.73 -4.12 5.37
CA ALA A 93 11.51 -5.48 4.88
C ALA A 93 12.73 -6.37 5.07
N TRP A 94 13.93 -5.85 4.80
CA TRP A 94 15.17 -6.62 4.95
C TRP A 94 15.43 -7.07 6.38
N ARG A 95 15.01 -6.27 7.36
CA ARG A 95 15.15 -6.58 8.81
C ARG A 95 14.16 -7.65 9.30
N GLN A 96 13.11 -7.95 8.56
CA GLN A 96 12.15 -8.97 9.00
C GLN A 96 12.84 -10.35 9.02
N PRO A 97 12.64 -11.15 10.09
CA PRO A 97 13.35 -12.42 10.28
C PRO A 97 12.90 -13.47 9.27
N PHE A 98 11.61 -13.54 8.97
CA PHE A 98 11.06 -14.53 8.06
C PHE A 98 10.82 -13.98 6.67
N PHE A 99 10.98 -14.85 5.67
CA PHE A 99 10.82 -14.47 4.28
C PHE A 99 9.42 -13.99 3.96
N VAL A 100 8.40 -14.65 4.50
CA VAL A 100 6.99 -14.26 4.33
C VAL A 100 6.74 -12.84 4.86
N GLU A 101 7.29 -12.50 6.01
CA GLU A 101 7.17 -11.14 6.59
C GLU A 101 7.81 -10.07 5.69
N LYS A 102 8.91 -10.40 5.00
CA LYS A 102 9.51 -9.49 4.00
C LYS A 102 8.51 -9.18 2.88
N MET A 103 7.78 -10.19 2.42
CA MET A 103 6.78 -10.00 1.36
C MET A 103 5.58 -9.21 1.84
N HIS A 104 5.13 -9.42 3.08
CA HIS A 104 4.04 -8.64 3.68
C HIS A 104 4.31 -7.13 3.66
N VAL A 105 5.57 -6.69 3.79
CA VAL A 105 5.91 -5.26 3.67
C VAL A 105 5.51 -4.70 2.30
N ALA A 106 5.78 -5.42 1.21
CA ALA A 106 5.37 -5.00 -0.13
C ALA A 106 3.85 -5.10 -0.33
N GLU A 107 3.24 -6.20 0.14
CA GLU A 107 1.80 -6.45 0.00
C GLU A 107 0.96 -5.41 0.74
N TYR A 108 1.26 -5.14 2.00
CA TYR A 108 0.55 -4.11 2.77
C TYR A 108 0.88 -2.70 2.32
N GLY A 109 2.12 -2.43 1.89
CA GLY A 109 2.49 -1.17 1.26
C GLY A 109 1.65 -0.89 0.02
N PHE A 110 1.49 -1.87 -0.86
CA PHE A 110 0.65 -1.74 -2.04
C PHE A 110 -0.84 -1.63 -1.69
N SER A 111 -1.32 -2.35 -0.67
CA SER A 111 -2.70 -2.24 -0.17
C SER A 111 -3.01 -0.84 0.34
N GLY A 112 -2.10 -0.23 1.11
CA GLY A 112 -2.22 1.16 1.58
C GLY A 112 -2.26 2.16 0.42
N TRP A 113 -1.41 1.97 -0.59
CA TRP A 113 -1.43 2.77 -1.81
C TRP A 113 -2.76 2.64 -2.57
N LEU A 114 -3.32 1.43 -2.71
CA LEU A 114 -4.60 1.19 -3.37
C LEU A 114 -5.76 1.85 -2.62
N ALA A 115 -5.82 1.69 -1.29
CA ALA A 115 -6.87 2.29 -0.46
C ALA A 115 -6.86 3.82 -0.59
N MET A 116 -5.67 4.43 -0.48
CA MET A 116 -5.52 5.88 -0.61
C MET A 116 -5.88 6.37 -2.01
N ARG A 117 -5.48 5.65 -3.06
CA ARG A 117 -5.85 5.93 -4.46
C ARG A 117 -7.37 5.97 -4.63
N ASP A 118 -8.08 4.98 -4.09
CA ASP A 118 -9.52 4.87 -4.29
C ASP A 118 -10.29 5.96 -3.56
N LEU A 119 -9.89 6.26 -2.33
CA LEU A 119 -10.52 7.30 -1.53
C LEU A 119 -10.25 8.71 -2.10
N ARG A 120 -9.10 8.91 -2.77
CA ARG A 120 -8.74 10.19 -3.39
C ARG A 120 -9.25 10.38 -4.81
N ARG A 121 -9.55 9.32 -5.54
CA ARG A 121 -10.03 9.41 -6.93
C ARG A 121 -11.29 10.26 -7.09
N ARG A 122 -12.13 10.28 -6.09
CA ARG A 122 -13.49 10.85 -6.16
C ARG A 122 -13.62 12.26 -5.60
N HIS A 123 -12.53 12.87 -5.13
CA HIS A 123 -12.48 14.25 -4.60
C HIS A 123 -13.53 14.61 -3.52
N THR A 124 -14.34 13.65 -3.05
CA THR A 124 -15.41 13.86 -2.07
C THR A 124 -14.91 13.89 -0.63
N ILE A 125 -13.71 13.34 -0.41
CA ILE A 125 -13.12 13.22 0.94
C ILE A 125 -11.82 14.02 0.98
N GLY A 126 -11.67 14.85 2.02
CA GLY A 126 -10.43 15.59 2.29
C GLY A 126 -9.24 14.63 2.54
N MET A 127 -8.02 15.11 2.30
CA MET A 127 -6.79 14.32 2.40
C MET A 127 -6.65 13.61 3.76
N THR A 128 -6.83 14.34 4.86
CA THR A 128 -6.71 13.79 6.22
C THR A 128 -7.70 12.63 6.47
N LYS A 129 -8.96 12.81 6.05
CA LYS A 129 -9.96 11.74 6.16
C LYS A 129 -9.61 10.52 5.29
N ALA A 130 -9.13 10.74 4.07
CA ALA A 130 -8.68 9.65 3.19
C ALA A 130 -7.51 8.88 3.81
N MET A 131 -6.52 9.58 4.39
CA MET A 131 -5.42 8.93 5.12
C MET A 131 -5.93 8.11 6.31
N LEU A 132 -6.79 8.69 7.15
CA LEU A 132 -7.35 8.01 8.32
C LEU A 132 -8.11 6.73 7.90
N PHE A 133 -9.01 6.82 6.92
CA PHE A 133 -9.75 5.66 6.43
C PHE A 133 -8.84 4.61 5.79
N SER A 134 -7.77 5.01 5.10
CA SER A 134 -6.78 4.06 4.57
C SER A 134 -6.03 3.33 5.69
N VAL A 135 -5.64 4.03 6.75
CA VAL A 135 -4.99 3.40 7.93
C VAL A 135 -5.95 2.43 8.63
N LEU A 136 -7.21 2.84 8.84
CA LEU A 136 -8.22 1.97 9.44
C LEU A 136 -8.49 0.73 8.59
N PHE A 137 -8.50 0.88 7.27
CA PHE A 137 -8.63 -0.25 6.34
C PHE A 137 -7.45 -1.23 6.46
N ILE A 138 -6.20 -0.73 6.48
CA ILE A 138 -5.01 -1.58 6.66
C ILE A 138 -5.01 -2.28 8.03
N LEU A 139 -5.37 -1.56 9.09
CA LEU A 139 -5.50 -2.14 10.43
C LEU A 139 -6.55 -3.26 10.45
N LEU A 140 -7.69 -3.05 9.81
CA LEU A 140 -8.75 -4.05 9.71
C LEU A 140 -8.28 -5.29 8.94
N VAL A 141 -7.69 -5.11 7.75
CA VAL A 141 -7.17 -6.21 6.92
C VAL A 141 -6.09 -6.97 7.68
N GLY A 142 -5.13 -6.27 8.30
CA GLY A 142 -4.05 -6.90 9.07
C GLY A 142 -4.57 -7.66 10.30
N SER A 143 -5.59 -7.13 10.98
CA SER A 143 -6.21 -7.82 12.13
C SER A 143 -6.97 -9.07 11.69
N ILE A 144 -7.65 -9.04 10.55
CA ILE A 144 -8.34 -10.21 9.99
C ILE A 144 -7.31 -11.26 9.55
N ASP A 145 -6.24 -10.84 8.88
CA ASP A 145 -5.16 -11.71 8.44
C ASP A 145 -4.53 -12.46 9.62
N GLU A 146 -4.09 -11.74 10.65
CA GLU A 146 -3.50 -12.35 11.84
C GLU A 146 -4.51 -13.17 12.66
N GLY A 147 -5.77 -12.72 12.71
CA GLY A 147 -6.86 -13.49 13.31
C GLY A 147 -7.10 -14.82 12.60
N PHE A 148 -7.07 -14.79 11.26
CA PHE A 148 -7.19 -15.98 10.43
C PHE A 148 -5.98 -16.93 10.62
N GLN A 149 -4.77 -16.39 10.68
CA GLN A 149 -3.56 -17.17 10.92
C GLN A 149 -3.60 -17.90 12.29
N LYS A 150 -4.17 -17.30 13.32
CA LYS A 150 -4.36 -17.96 14.63
C LYS A 150 -5.27 -19.19 14.59
N LEU A 151 -6.17 -19.29 13.62
CA LEU A 151 -7.04 -20.46 13.44
C LEU A 151 -6.31 -21.63 12.74
N LEU A 152 -5.12 -21.39 12.18
CA LEU A 152 -4.36 -22.40 11.49
C LEU A 152 -3.39 -23.11 12.44
N PRO A 153 -3.39 -24.47 12.52
CA PRO A 153 -2.61 -25.21 13.52
C PRO A 153 -1.09 -25.09 13.36
N TYR A 154 -0.62 -24.57 12.23
CA TYR A 154 0.80 -24.41 11.88
C TYR A 154 1.24 -22.94 11.83
N ARG A 155 0.39 -22.00 12.28
CA ARG A 155 0.68 -20.55 12.29
C ARG A 155 0.48 -19.99 13.69
N VAL A 156 1.25 -18.95 13.99
CA VAL A 156 1.11 -18.17 15.21
C VAL A 156 0.85 -16.73 14.78
N GLY A 157 -0.40 -16.27 14.92
CA GLY A 157 -0.72 -14.85 14.67
C GLY A 157 -0.22 -13.99 15.82
N GLU A 158 0.55 -12.97 15.54
CA GLU A 158 1.18 -12.08 16.52
C GLU A 158 0.72 -10.63 16.35
N ILE A 159 0.53 -9.92 17.45
CA ILE A 159 0.23 -8.46 17.42
C ILE A 159 1.37 -7.69 16.77
N ARG A 160 2.61 -8.16 16.91
CA ARG A 160 3.77 -7.59 16.23
C ARG A 160 3.58 -7.54 14.72
N ASP A 161 2.97 -8.58 14.13
CA ASP A 161 2.78 -8.68 12.70
C ASP A 161 1.66 -7.74 12.22
N VAL A 162 0.61 -7.54 13.03
CA VAL A 162 -0.38 -6.46 12.77
C VAL A 162 0.29 -5.09 12.73
N ILE A 163 1.19 -4.80 13.68
CA ILE A 163 1.93 -3.52 13.71
C ILE A 163 2.82 -3.38 12.48
N THR A 164 3.54 -4.44 12.10
CA THR A 164 4.37 -4.48 10.89
C THR A 164 3.53 -4.21 9.64
N ASN A 165 2.35 -4.82 9.53
CA ASN A 165 1.40 -4.63 8.44
C ASN A 165 0.91 -3.17 8.36
N VAL A 166 0.60 -2.55 9.50
CA VAL A 166 0.19 -1.14 9.56
C VAL A 166 1.34 -0.21 9.15
N ILE A 167 2.55 -0.41 9.65
CA ILE A 167 3.73 0.39 9.27
C ILE A 167 3.98 0.26 7.76
N SER A 168 3.86 -0.94 7.22
CA SER A 168 4.00 -1.20 5.79
C SER A 168 2.92 -0.49 4.97
N GLY A 169 1.67 -0.55 5.41
CA GLY A 169 0.55 0.16 4.78
C GLY A 169 0.73 1.68 4.80
N LEU A 170 1.25 2.22 5.91
CA LEU A 170 1.57 3.65 6.03
C LEU A 170 2.59 4.08 4.98
N SER A 171 3.61 3.27 4.70
CA SER A 171 4.60 3.59 3.66
C SER A 171 3.95 3.74 2.28
N GLY A 172 2.99 2.88 1.94
CA GLY A 172 2.23 2.98 0.69
C GLY A 172 1.31 4.20 0.63
N ILE A 173 0.65 4.55 1.75
CA ILE A 173 -0.17 5.75 1.87
C ILE A 173 0.68 7.01 1.66
N VAL A 174 1.84 7.10 2.32
CA VAL A 174 2.78 8.22 2.17
C VAL A 174 3.33 8.29 0.74
N LEU A 175 3.70 7.14 0.16
CA LEU A 175 4.16 7.09 -1.22
C LEU A 175 3.08 7.58 -2.21
N PHE A 176 1.81 7.21 -2.00
CA PHE A 176 0.70 7.75 -2.78
C PHE A 176 0.64 9.28 -2.65
N PHE A 177 0.68 9.81 -1.41
CA PHE A 177 0.65 11.26 -1.16
C PHE A 177 1.79 12.00 -1.88
N LEU A 178 2.99 11.46 -1.85
CA LEU A 178 4.16 12.06 -2.50
C LEU A 178 4.08 12.02 -4.03
N THR A 179 3.42 10.98 -4.60
CA THR A 179 3.34 10.76 -6.05
C THR A 179 2.03 11.25 -6.68
N ASP A 180 1.04 11.70 -5.91
CA ASP A 180 -0.24 12.20 -6.43
C ASP A 180 -0.09 13.61 -7.03
N GLU A 181 -0.17 13.69 -8.36
CA GLU A 181 -0.06 14.95 -9.11
C GLU A 181 -1.23 15.92 -8.87
N LYS A 182 -2.41 15.38 -8.54
CA LYS A 182 -3.63 16.18 -8.38
C LYS A 182 -3.57 17.13 -7.19
N HIS A 183 -2.65 16.90 -6.28
CA HIS A 183 -2.41 17.80 -5.16
C HIS A 183 -1.71 19.12 -5.59
N LYS A 184 -1.24 19.21 -6.85
CA LYS A 184 -0.60 20.42 -7.41
C LYS A 184 -1.53 21.62 -7.57
N ILE A 185 -2.83 21.40 -7.76
CA ILE A 185 -3.73 22.44 -8.31
C ILE A 185 -4.43 23.26 -7.22
N GLY A 186 -4.41 22.82 -5.97
CA GLY A 186 -5.28 23.42 -4.94
C GLY A 186 -4.62 24.21 -3.82
N ASN A 187 -3.32 24.19 -3.58
CA ASN A 187 -2.81 24.78 -2.34
C ASN A 187 -1.36 25.29 -2.36
N ASN A 188 -1.17 26.50 -2.89
CA ASN A 188 -0.09 27.38 -2.41
C ASN A 188 -0.20 27.67 -0.91
N LYS A 189 -1.35 27.46 -0.28
CA LYS A 189 -1.58 27.70 1.14
C LYS A 189 -1.00 26.60 2.06
N PHE A 190 -0.92 25.36 1.64
CA PHE A 190 -0.43 24.27 2.49
C PHE A 190 1.10 24.33 2.75
N TYR A 191 1.87 24.82 1.78
CA TYR A 191 3.31 25.03 1.96
C TYR A 191 3.64 26.15 2.97
N ILE A 192 2.78 27.16 3.11
CA ILE A 192 2.95 28.26 4.08
C ILE A 192 2.79 27.75 5.52
N TYR A 193 1.97 26.72 5.77
CA TYR A 193 1.75 26.18 7.12
C TYR A 193 2.80 25.16 7.59
N LEU A 194 3.61 24.62 6.69
CA LEU A 194 4.65 23.63 7.03
C LEU A 194 6.07 24.21 7.09
N PHE A 195 6.30 25.35 6.47
CA PHE A 195 7.63 25.97 6.35
C PHE A 195 7.63 27.50 6.60
N GLY A 196 6.56 28.08 7.04
CA GLY A 196 6.44 29.44 7.61
C GLY A 196 6.15 29.35 9.09
#